data_33ec31a2ab4171ef4925c3f58b5f47a9
#
_entry.id   33ec31a2ab4171ef4925c3f58b5f47a9
#
_cell.length_a   1.000
_cell.length_b   1.000
_cell.length_c   1.000
_cell.angle_alpha   90.00
_cell.angle_beta   90.00
_cell.angle_gamma   90.00
#
_symmetry.space_group_name_H-M   'P 1'
#
loop_
_entity.id
_entity.type
_entity.pdbx_description
1 polymer ?
#
loop_
_entity_poly.entity_id
_entity_poly.type
_entity_poly.pdbx_seq_one_letter_code
_entity_poly.pdbx_strand_id
1 'polypeptide(L)'
;MLPTLPDNEKKQTLFSRDFILLFCMAMCNNSYMAVFYCFEQWLEGLQVSPNWRGILLSALFAMVLLWRPLASIVLLSRSKLPALLVTICLSSCIMLAYPFIHGPDSIWLILGLRIAQGISLAVYSSCVVAVLVSCIPKGQSARGFAIFSLTTLLPYSIIPAVGEQILPLLGGEPRLFALMAVLAIPALCMLVPLAPKLRKPEISADTA
;
A
#
# COMPACT_ATOMS: atom_id res chain seq x y z
N MET A 1 -52.06 1.44 -13.00
CA MET A 1 -51.02 2.32 -13.54
C MET A 1 -49.79 2.10 -12.66
N LEU A 2 -48.80 1.35 -13.15
CA LEU A 2 -47.50 1.19 -12.51
C LEU A 2 -46.67 2.46 -12.78
N PRO A 3 -46.00 3.05 -11.78
CA PRO A 3 -45.11 4.19 -12.03
C PRO A 3 -43.93 3.74 -12.87
N THR A 4 -43.76 4.35 -14.02
CA THR A 4 -42.56 4.20 -14.89
C THR A 4 -41.34 4.68 -14.11
N LEU A 5 -40.44 3.79 -13.80
CA LEU A 5 -39.12 4.11 -13.23
C LEU A 5 -38.37 5.03 -14.21
N PRO A 6 -37.69 6.06 -13.73
CA PRO A 6 -36.89 6.95 -14.55
C PRO A 6 -35.71 6.19 -15.16
N ASP A 7 -35.71 6.11 -16.48
CA ASP A 7 -34.75 5.37 -17.33
C ASP A 7 -33.44 6.14 -17.53
N ASN A 8 -32.78 6.57 -16.44
CA ASN A 8 -31.55 7.34 -16.58
C ASN A 8 -30.49 6.99 -15.49
N GLU A 9 -30.43 5.77 -14.99
CA GLU A 9 -29.22 5.28 -14.36
C GLU A 9 -28.22 4.90 -15.47
N LYS A 10 -27.34 5.84 -15.84
CA LYS A 10 -26.13 5.48 -16.58
C LYS A 10 -25.51 4.30 -15.86
N LYS A 11 -25.50 3.11 -16.50
CA LYS A 11 -24.86 1.91 -15.99
C LYS A 11 -23.42 2.27 -15.62
N GLN A 12 -23.18 2.61 -14.36
CA GLN A 12 -21.83 2.88 -13.88
C GLN A 12 -21.06 1.57 -13.97
N THR A 13 -20.10 1.52 -14.88
CA THR A 13 -19.25 0.33 -15.04
C THR A 13 -18.28 0.24 -13.86
N LEU A 14 -18.11 -0.95 -13.31
CA LEU A 14 -17.14 -1.20 -12.23
C LEU A 14 -15.73 -0.74 -12.64
N PHE A 15 -15.35 -0.95 -13.90
CA PHE A 15 -14.06 -0.54 -14.46
C PHE A 15 -14.06 0.94 -14.86
N SER A 16 -14.41 1.81 -13.92
CA SER A 16 -14.21 3.24 -14.09
C SER A 16 -12.71 3.58 -14.13
N ARG A 17 -12.36 4.70 -14.78
CA ARG A 17 -10.97 5.20 -14.81
C ARG A 17 -10.36 5.28 -13.40
N ASP A 18 -11.13 5.79 -12.45
CA ASP A 18 -10.67 5.95 -11.05
C ASP A 18 -10.40 4.61 -10.38
N PHE A 19 -11.26 3.60 -10.63
CA PHE A 19 -11.05 2.25 -10.11
C PHE A 19 -9.78 1.61 -10.66
N ILE A 20 -9.54 1.76 -11.98
CA ILE A 20 -8.34 1.20 -12.63
C ILE A 20 -7.07 1.89 -12.10
N LEU A 21 -7.08 3.22 -11.97
CA LEU A 21 -5.94 3.97 -11.41
C LEU A 21 -5.65 3.57 -9.96
N LEU A 22 -6.70 3.44 -9.14
CA LEU A 22 -6.57 3.00 -7.76
C LEU A 22 -6.04 1.57 -7.67
N PHE A 23 -6.54 0.68 -8.56
CA PHE A 23 -6.07 -0.70 -8.67
C PHE A 23 -4.58 -0.76 -8.99
N CYS A 24 -4.13 -0.06 -10.03
CA CYS A 24 -2.71 -0.03 -10.41
C CYS A 24 -1.83 0.60 -9.33
N MET A 25 -2.27 1.67 -8.68
CA MET A 25 -1.56 2.28 -7.55
C MET A 25 -1.43 1.30 -6.37
N ALA A 26 -2.49 0.55 -6.06
CA ALA A 26 -2.45 -0.47 -5.03
C ALA A 26 -1.52 -1.64 -5.39
N MET A 27 -1.48 -2.05 -6.67
CA MET A 27 -0.50 -3.03 -7.17
C MET A 27 0.94 -2.58 -6.90
N CYS A 28 1.29 -1.33 -7.23
CA CYS A 28 2.63 -0.80 -6.96
C CYS A 28 2.97 -0.84 -5.47
N ASN A 29 2.04 -0.42 -4.60
CA ASN A 29 2.28 -0.42 -3.16
C ASN A 29 2.38 -1.85 -2.58
N ASN A 30 1.55 -2.78 -3.02
CA ASN A 30 1.62 -4.17 -2.56
C ASN A 30 2.91 -4.86 -3.04
N SER A 31 3.49 -4.42 -4.16
CA SER A 31 4.80 -4.90 -4.61
C SER A 31 5.93 -4.50 -3.65
N TYR A 32 5.84 -3.33 -2.98
CA TYR A 32 6.77 -2.97 -1.91
C TYR A 32 6.72 -3.95 -0.73
N MET A 33 5.51 -4.45 -0.41
CA MET A 33 5.35 -5.41 0.67
C MET A 33 5.80 -6.80 0.25
N ALA A 34 5.48 -7.19 -0.98
CA ALA A 34 5.79 -8.52 -1.51
C ALA A 34 7.30 -8.76 -1.61
N VAL A 35 8.12 -7.73 -1.84
CA VAL A 35 9.58 -7.88 -1.93
C VAL A 35 10.23 -8.33 -0.62
N PHE A 36 9.55 -8.14 0.51
CA PHE A 36 10.06 -8.58 1.82
C PHE A 36 9.96 -10.10 2.05
N TYR A 37 9.63 -10.89 1.03
CA TYR A 37 9.71 -12.35 1.10
C TYR A 37 11.13 -12.84 1.50
N CYS A 38 12.18 -12.15 1.06
CA CYS A 38 13.58 -12.47 1.36
C CYS A 38 14.13 -11.72 2.59
N PHE A 39 13.27 -11.04 3.37
CA PHE A 39 13.72 -10.22 4.51
C PHE A 39 14.38 -11.04 5.62
N GLU A 40 13.87 -12.23 5.89
CA GLU A 40 14.44 -13.12 6.89
C GLU A 40 15.83 -13.60 6.48
N GLN A 41 16.01 -13.99 5.22
CA GLN A 41 17.30 -14.39 4.66
C GLN A 41 18.32 -13.23 4.76
N TRP A 42 17.90 -12.01 4.45
CA TRP A 42 18.73 -10.84 4.62
C TRP A 42 19.15 -10.60 6.06
N LEU A 43 18.24 -10.72 7.03
CA LEU A 43 18.55 -10.61 8.47
C LEU A 43 19.52 -11.71 8.91
N GLU A 44 19.40 -12.90 8.35
CA GLU A 44 20.34 -14.01 8.59
C GLU A 44 21.72 -13.69 8.04
N GLY A 45 21.82 -13.15 6.84
CA GLY A 45 23.07 -12.68 6.25
C GLY A 45 23.74 -11.57 7.06
N LEU A 46 22.98 -10.74 7.76
CA LEU A 46 23.48 -9.75 8.73
C LEU A 46 23.85 -10.34 10.09
N GLN A 47 23.72 -11.67 10.28
CA GLN A 47 23.96 -12.38 11.54
C GLN A 47 23.09 -11.87 12.72
N VAL A 48 21.90 -11.39 12.44
CA VAL A 48 20.91 -11.01 13.46
C VAL A 48 20.42 -12.27 14.18
N SER A 49 20.36 -12.23 15.52
CA SER A 49 19.91 -13.39 16.31
C SER A 49 18.45 -13.77 16.00
N PRO A 50 18.09 -15.07 16.08
CA PRO A 50 16.74 -15.56 15.76
C PRO A 50 15.61 -14.85 16.51
N ASN A 51 15.83 -14.51 17.78
CA ASN A 51 14.85 -13.80 18.60
C ASN A 51 14.54 -12.40 18.04
N TRP A 52 15.55 -11.66 17.60
CA TRP A 52 15.37 -10.35 16.99
C TRP A 52 14.73 -10.45 15.59
N ARG A 53 15.02 -11.50 14.82
CA ARG A 53 14.39 -11.69 13.49
C ARG A 53 12.86 -11.74 13.61
N GLY A 54 12.34 -12.52 14.57
CA GLY A 54 10.89 -12.59 14.83
C GLY A 54 10.29 -11.24 15.22
N ILE A 55 10.98 -10.47 16.07
CA ILE A 55 10.55 -9.11 16.47
C ILE A 55 10.50 -8.18 15.25
N LEU A 56 11.56 -8.17 14.44
CA LEU A 56 11.65 -7.31 13.26
C LEU A 56 10.62 -7.65 12.18
N LEU A 57 10.31 -8.95 12.00
CA LEU A 57 9.25 -9.40 11.08
C LEU A 57 7.87 -8.98 11.58
N SER A 58 7.59 -9.14 12.87
CA SER A 58 6.27 -8.84 13.45
C SER A 58 6.02 -7.36 13.69
N ALA A 59 7.06 -6.55 13.89
CA ALA A 59 6.95 -5.12 14.21
C ALA A 59 6.12 -4.34 13.18
N LEU A 60 6.29 -4.62 11.89
CA LEU A 60 5.51 -4.00 10.82
C LEU A 60 4.01 -4.26 11.00
N PHE A 61 3.63 -5.53 11.16
CA PHE A 61 2.22 -5.92 11.27
C PHE A 61 1.59 -5.45 12.58
N ALA A 62 2.36 -5.45 13.68
CA ALA A 62 1.93 -4.88 14.95
C ALA A 62 1.60 -3.39 14.80
N MET A 63 2.44 -2.62 14.11
CA MET A 63 2.18 -1.21 13.84
C MET A 63 0.98 -1.01 12.93
N VAL A 64 0.79 -1.85 11.90
CA VAL A 64 -0.42 -1.79 11.06
C VAL A 64 -1.67 -2.03 11.90
N LEU A 65 -1.66 -3.03 12.78
CA LEU A 65 -2.81 -3.36 13.64
C LEU A 65 -3.16 -2.20 14.59
N LEU A 66 -2.15 -1.60 15.22
CA LEU A 66 -2.32 -0.52 16.20
C LEU A 66 -2.77 0.80 15.52
N TRP A 67 -2.17 1.15 14.38
CA TRP A 67 -2.38 2.46 13.76
C TRP A 67 -3.54 2.51 12.77
N ARG A 68 -3.99 1.39 12.23
CA ARG A 68 -5.08 1.36 11.24
C ARG A 68 -6.39 1.92 11.75
N PRO A 69 -6.87 1.62 12.98
CA PRO A 69 -8.07 2.24 13.52
C PRO A 69 -7.94 3.76 13.68
N LEU A 70 -6.79 4.22 14.20
CA LEU A 70 -6.52 5.65 14.40
C LEU A 70 -6.46 6.39 13.06
N ALA A 71 -5.77 5.83 12.08
CA ALA A 71 -5.69 6.38 10.73
C ALA A 71 -7.08 6.51 10.09
N SER A 72 -7.93 5.51 10.25
CA SER A 72 -9.30 5.54 9.70
C SER A 72 -10.11 6.70 10.27
N ILE A 73 -10.06 6.91 11.59
CA ILE A 73 -10.79 8.00 12.26
C ILE A 73 -10.30 9.38 11.79
N VAL A 74 -8.97 9.58 11.74
CA VAL A 74 -8.38 10.86 11.34
C VAL A 74 -8.67 11.19 9.88
N LEU A 75 -8.73 10.18 9.01
CA LEU A 75 -8.93 10.36 7.57
C LEU A 75 -10.39 10.56 7.16
N LEU A 76 -11.36 10.30 8.04
CA LEU A 76 -12.78 10.58 7.77
C LEU A 76 -13.03 12.07 7.49
N SER A 77 -12.38 12.97 8.24
CA SER A 77 -12.58 14.41 8.17
C SER A 77 -11.54 15.15 7.32
N ARG A 78 -10.54 14.46 6.75
CA ARG A 78 -9.42 15.11 6.04
C ARG A 78 -9.29 14.66 4.59
N SER A 79 -8.62 15.49 3.80
CA SER A 79 -8.20 15.15 2.44
C SER A 79 -7.24 13.95 2.46
N LYS A 80 -7.52 12.94 1.63
CA LYS A 80 -6.71 11.71 1.53
C LYS A 80 -5.46 11.90 0.66
N LEU A 81 -5.44 12.95 -0.17
CA LEU A 81 -4.34 13.21 -1.10
C LEU A 81 -2.98 13.42 -0.41
N PRO A 82 -2.82 14.33 0.57
CA PRO A 82 -1.54 14.53 1.23
C PRO A 82 -1.08 13.29 2.00
N ALA A 83 -2.02 12.53 2.60
CA ALA A 83 -1.69 11.29 3.28
C ALA A 83 -1.11 10.23 2.33
N LEU A 84 -1.71 10.05 1.15
CA LEU A 84 -1.20 9.12 0.13
C LEU A 84 0.15 9.58 -0.43
N LEU A 85 0.35 10.88 -0.68
CA LEU A 85 1.63 11.42 -1.12
C LEU A 85 2.73 11.12 -0.09
N VAL A 86 2.49 11.47 1.17
CA VAL A 86 3.47 11.26 2.25
C VAL A 86 3.79 9.77 2.42
N THR A 87 2.79 8.90 2.40
CA THR A 87 3.02 7.46 2.61
C THR A 87 3.77 6.82 1.45
N ILE A 88 3.51 7.20 0.20
CA ILE A 88 4.26 6.68 -0.96
C ILE A 88 5.70 7.17 -0.92
N CYS A 89 5.94 8.47 -0.67
CA CYS A 89 7.28 9.01 -0.55
C CYS A 89 8.05 8.39 0.63
N LEU A 90 7.42 8.27 1.80
CA LEU A 90 8.03 7.65 2.98
C LEU A 90 8.39 6.19 2.73
N SER A 91 7.49 5.42 2.13
CA SER A 91 7.77 4.01 1.78
C SER A 91 8.96 3.90 0.83
N SER A 92 9.07 4.78 -0.16
CA SER A 92 10.22 4.81 -1.08
C SER A 92 11.51 5.19 -0.38
N CYS A 93 11.50 6.18 0.49
CA CYS A 93 12.68 6.56 1.29
C CYS A 93 13.14 5.41 2.18
N ILE A 94 12.20 4.68 2.79
CA ILE A 94 12.51 3.49 3.60
C ILE A 94 13.17 2.41 2.73
N MET A 95 12.65 2.14 1.52
CA MET A 95 13.26 1.16 0.60
C MET A 95 14.70 1.54 0.21
N LEU A 96 14.92 2.82 -0.04
CA LEU A 96 16.26 3.36 -0.39
C LEU A 96 17.23 3.37 0.80
N ALA A 97 16.75 3.25 2.04
CA ALA A 97 17.60 3.20 3.22
C ALA A 97 18.25 1.82 3.44
N TYR A 98 17.62 0.74 3.01
CA TYR A 98 18.11 -0.63 3.26
C TYR A 98 19.53 -0.92 2.77
N PRO A 99 19.98 -0.45 1.57
CA PRO A 99 21.35 -0.68 1.10
C PRO A 99 22.45 -0.09 2.00
N PHE A 100 22.11 0.87 2.84
CA PHE A 100 23.08 1.52 3.75
C PHE A 100 23.18 0.83 5.10
N ILE A 101 22.43 -0.24 5.31
CA ILE A 101 22.41 -1.00 6.58
C ILE A 101 23.44 -2.12 6.50
N HIS A 102 24.37 -2.12 7.44
CA HIS A 102 25.45 -3.10 7.52
C HIS A 102 25.63 -3.60 8.95
N GLY A 103 25.77 -4.92 9.09
CA GLY A 103 26.10 -5.57 10.36
C GLY A 103 24.96 -5.67 11.39
N PRO A 104 25.19 -6.46 12.44
CA PRO A 104 24.17 -6.77 13.45
C PRO A 104 23.83 -5.60 14.38
N ASP A 105 24.70 -4.60 14.50
CA ASP A 105 24.48 -3.44 15.36
C ASP A 105 23.37 -2.50 14.86
N SER A 106 22.94 -2.70 13.61
CA SER A 106 21.89 -1.90 12.98
C SER A 106 20.45 -2.31 13.35
N ILE A 107 20.27 -3.21 14.31
CA ILE A 107 18.96 -3.76 14.71
C ILE A 107 17.96 -2.65 15.04
N TRP A 108 18.36 -1.63 15.78
CA TRP A 108 17.49 -0.51 16.17
C TRP A 108 17.08 0.35 14.98
N LEU A 109 17.98 0.53 14.01
CA LEU A 109 17.67 1.23 12.76
C LEU A 109 16.65 0.43 11.95
N ILE A 110 16.86 -0.88 11.80
CA ILE A 110 15.92 -1.77 11.10
C ILE A 110 14.55 -1.75 11.78
N LEU A 111 14.52 -1.81 13.12
CA LEU A 111 13.27 -1.72 13.88
C LEU A 111 12.55 -0.40 13.63
N GLY A 112 13.27 0.72 13.67
CA GLY A 112 12.73 2.05 13.36
C GLY A 112 12.12 2.12 11.95
N LEU A 113 12.82 1.57 10.94
CA LEU A 113 12.30 1.49 9.56
C LEU A 113 11.05 0.61 9.47
N ARG A 114 11.00 -0.52 10.18
CA ARG A 114 9.83 -1.41 10.22
C ARG A 114 8.62 -0.75 10.88
N ILE A 115 8.83 0.00 11.96
CA ILE A 115 7.78 0.78 12.63
C ILE A 115 7.25 1.85 11.68
N ALA A 116 8.14 2.64 11.07
CA ALA A 116 7.76 3.69 10.12
C ALA A 116 7.01 3.12 8.91
N GLN A 117 7.45 1.98 8.38
CA GLN A 117 6.81 1.27 7.29
C GLN A 117 5.42 0.76 7.67
N GLY A 118 5.26 0.21 8.88
CA GLY A 118 3.96 -0.26 9.38
C GLY A 118 2.96 0.88 9.55
N ILE A 119 3.37 2.03 10.09
CA ILE A 119 2.55 3.24 10.19
C ILE A 119 2.16 3.74 8.79
N SER A 120 3.12 3.83 7.89
CA SER A 120 2.87 4.24 6.49
C SER A 120 1.85 3.34 5.82
N LEU A 121 1.98 2.02 5.96
CA LEU A 121 1.06 1.03 5.40
C LEU A 121 -0.34 1.13 6.02
N ALA A 122 -0.45 1.38 7.32
CA ALA A 122 -1.74 1.58 8.00
C ALA A 122 -2.50 2.77 7.43
N VAL A 123 -1.82 3.92 7.29
CA VAL A 123 -2.41 5.15 6.72
C VAL A 123 -2.77 4.95 5.26
N TYR A 124 -1.85 4.40 4.46
CA TYR A 124 -2.07 4.12 3.04
C TYR A 124 -3.30 3.23 2.83
N SER A 125 -3.36 2.08 3.52
CA SER A 125 -4.45 1.11 3.35
C SER A 125 -5.80 1.69 3.76
N SER A 126 -5.87 2.50 4.82
CA SER A 126 -7.08 3.19 5.23
C SER A 126 -7.56 4.18 4.17
N CYS A 127 -6.66 4.98 3.59
CA CYS A 127 -6.98 5.89 2.49
C CYS A 127 -7.52 5.13 1.27
N VAL A 128 -6.82 4.08 0.86
CA VAL A 128 -7.16 3.30 -0.34
C VAL A 128 -8.53 2.64 -0.20
N VAL A 129 -8.82 2.03 0.96
CA VAL A 129 -10.13 1.39 1.21
C VAL A 129 -11.26 2.43 1.16
N ALA A 130 -11.08 3.60 1.77
CA ALA A 130 -12.08 4.67 1.74
C ALA A 130 -12.35 5.15 0.29
N VAL A 131 -11.30 5.33 -0.52
CA VAL A 131 -11.46 5.71 -1.94
C VAL A 131 -12.08 4.58 -2.75
N LEU A 132 -11.69 3.33 -2.49
CA LEU A 132 -12.24 2.15 -3.17
C LEU A 132 -13.75 2.07 -3.05
N VAL A 133 -14.28 2.24 -1.83
CA VAL A 133 -15.74 2.25 -1.58
C VAL A 133 -16.43 3.30 -2.45
N SER A 134 -15.82 4.48 -2.61
CA SER A 134 -16.36 5.54 -3.45
C SER A 134 -16.24 5.30 -4.97
N CYS A 135 -15.39 4.35 -5.40
CA CYS A 135 -15.20 3.99 -6.80
C CYS A 135 -16.13 2.85 -7.26
N ILE A 136 -16.67 2.07 -6.32
CA ILE A 136 -17.51 0.91 -6.64
C ILE A 136 -18.97 1.36 -6.76
N PRO A 137 -19.68 1.00 -7.86
CA PRO A 137 -21.10 1.28 -8.01
C PRO A 137 -21.95 0.57 -6.96
N LYS A 138 -23.08 1.17 -6.57
CA LYS A 138 -24.05 0.56 -5.65
C LYS A 138 -24.48 -0.82 -6.18
N GLY A 139 -24.53 -1.80 -5.28
CA GLY A 139 -24.92 -3.18 -5.61
C GLY A 139 -23.79 -4.06 -6.19
N GLN A 140 -22.59 -3.51 -6.46
CA GLN A 140 -21.44 -4.28 -6.96
C GLN A 140 -20.29 -4.40 -5.95
N SER A 141 -20.53 -4.13 -4.67
CA SER A 141 -19.48 -4.09 -3.64
C SER A 141 -18.70 -5.40 -3.57
N ALA A 142 -19.38 -6.54 -3.50
CA ALA A 142 -18.71 -7.85 -3.41
C ALA A 142 -17.78 -8.09 -4.62
N ARG A 143 -18.24 -7.80 -5.84
CA ARG A 143 -17.45 -7.95 -7.06
C ARG A 143 -16.26 -6.98 -7.09
N GLY A 144 -16.49 -5.72 -6.68
CA GLY A 144 -15.45 -4.70 -6.64
C GLY A 144 -14.32 -5.07 -5.67
N PHE A 145 -14.65 -5.50 -4.46
CA PHE A 145 -13.67 -5.96 -3.48
C PHE A 145 -12.95 -7.24 -3.92
N ALA A 146 -13.67 -8.20 -4.53
CA ALA A 146 -13.07 -9.43 -5.04
C ALA A 146 -12.01 -9.13 -6.12
N ILE A 147 -12.32 -8.25 -7.08
CA ILE A 147 -11.35 -7.84 -8.09
C ILE A 147 -10.20 -7.06 -7.45
N PHE A 148 -10.49 -6.17 -6.51
CA PHE A 148 -9.46 -5.36 -5.85
C PHE A 148 -8.50 -6.21 -5.01
N SER A 149 -8.92 -7.36 -4.47
CA SER A 149 -8.05 -8.28 -3.74
C SER A 149 -6.90 -8.84 -4.60
N LEU A 150 -7.06 -8.86 -5.93
CA LEU A 150 -5.98 -9.23 -6.85
C LEU A 150 -4.77 -8.30 -6.74
N THR A 151 -4.97 -7.04 -6.30
CA THR A 151 -3.84 -6.12 -6.07
C THR A 151 -2.88 -6.60 -4.99
N THR A 152 -3.33 -7.47 -4.11
CA THR A 152 -2.48 -8.12 -3.11
C THR A 152 -1.97 -9.46 -3.62
N LEU A 153 -2.85 -10.31 -4.14
CA LEU A 153 -2.50 -11.68 -4.54
C LEU A 153 -1.45 -11.72 -5.66
N LEU A 154 -1.61 -10.88 -6.69
CA LEU A 154 -0.69 -10.87 -7.84
C LEU A 154 0.74 -10.48 -7.45
N PRO A 155 1.00 -9.36 -6.73
CA PRO A 155 2.36 -9.04 -6.29
C PRO A 155 3.00 -10.11 -5.43
N TYR A 156 2.27 -10.67 -4.47
CA TYR A 156 2.79 -11.73 -3.60
C TYR A 156 3.08 -13.05 -4.34
N SER A 157 2.49 -13.27 -5.50
CA SER A 157 2.81 -14.42 -6.35
C SER A 157 3.96 -14.14 -7.33
N ILE A 158 4.00 -12.93 -7.90
CA ILE A 158 4.93 -12.59 -8.99
C ILE A 158 6.26 -12.12 -8.43
N ILE A 159 6.27 -11.22 -7.42
CA ILE A 159 7.49 -10.58 -6.94
C ILE A 159 8.52 -11.58 -6.39
N PRO A 160 8.14 -12.60 -5.58
CA PRO A 160 9.12 -13.61 -5.17
C PRO A 160 9.74 -14.36 -6.37
N ALA A 161 8.91 -14.81 -7.30
CA ALA A 161 9.40 -15.58 -8.46
C ALA A 161 10.35 -14.78 -9.37
N VAL A 162 10.06 -13.51 -9.61
CA VAL A 162 10.90 -12.60 -10.38
C VAL A 162 12.10 -12.14 -9.56
N GLY A 163 11.89 -11.87 -8.26
CA GLY A 163 12.91 -11.39 -7.34
C GLY A 163 14.06 -12.37 -7.20
N GLU A 164 13.78 -13.67 -7.06
CA GLU A 164 14.83 -14.71 -6.98
C GLU A 164 15.69 -14.78 -8.24
N GLN A 165 15.11 -14.54 -9.41
CA GLN A 165 15.87 -14.53 -10.67
C GLN A 165 16.76 -13.29 -10.80
N ILE A 166 16.32 -12.15 -10.26
CA ILE A 166 17.03 -10.86 -10.35
C ILE A 166 18.06 -10.71 -9.22
N LEU A 167 17.83 -11.33 -8.07
CA LEU A 167 18.66 -11.19 -6.87
C LEU A 167 20.16 -11.41 -7.14
N PRO A 168 20.60 -12.46 -7.87
CA PRO A 168 22.01 -12.67 -8.20
C PRO A 168 22.61 -11.53 -9.03
N LEU A 169 21.81 -10.90 -9.91
CA LEU A 169 22.25 -9.79 -10.76
C LEU A 169 22.42 -8.49 -9.97
N LEU A 170 21.64 -8.31 -8.90
CA LEU A 170 21.67 -7.11 -8.06
C LEU A 170 22.78 -7.18 -6.99
N GLY A 171 23.27 -8.38 -6.66
CA GLY A 171 24.29 -8.59 -5.63
C GLY A 171 23.78 -8.42 -4.20
N GLY A 172 22.51 -8.78 -3.94
CA GLY A 172 21.94 -8.90 -2.59
C GLY A 172 20.55 -8.26 -2.41
N GLU A 173 19.88 -8.70 -1.35
CA GLU A 173 18.51 -8.34 -1.01
C GLU A 173 18.28 -6.82 -0.80
N PRO A 174 19.20 -6.06 -0.16
CA PRO A 174 18.97 -4.63 0.05
C PRO A 174 18.84 -3.84 -1.26
N ARG A 175 19.56 -4.25 -2.32
CA ARG A 175 19.45 -3.62 -3.63
C ARG A 175 18.14 -3.96 -4.33
N LEU A 176 17.61 -5.16 -4.07
CA LEU A 176 16.28 -5.55 -4.53
C LEU A 176 15.20 -4.69 -3.84
N PHE A 177 15.32 -4.42 -2.53
CA PHE A 177 14.43 -3.50 -1.84
C PHE A 177 14.49 -2.10 -2.44
N ALA A 178 15.70 -1.56 -2.68
CA ALA A 178 15.87 -0.25 -3.29
C ALA A 178 15.31 -0.18 -4.72
N LEU A 179 15.44 -1.25 -5.50
CA LEU A 179 14.85 -1.32 -6.84
C LEU A 179 13.34 -1.10 -6.83
N MET A 180 12.65 -1.62 -5.81
CA MET A 180 11.19 -1.44 -5.68
C MET A 180 10.80 0.03 -5.46
N ALA A 181 11.69 0.89 -4.96
CA ALA A 181 11.41 2.32 -4.83
C ALA A 181 11.05 2.99 -6.16
N VAL A 182 11.48 2.44 -7.28
CA VAL A 182 11.12 2.92 -8.64
C VAL A 182 9.60 2.89 -8.86
N LEU A 183 8.89 1.96 -8.22
CA LEU A 183 7.43 1.86 -8.32
C LEU A 183 6.69 3.05 -7.70
N ALA A 184 7.38 3.90 -6.93
CA ALA A 184 6.80 5.18 -6.47
C ALA A 184 6.47 6.10 -7.65
N ILE A 185 7.26 6.08 -8.71
CA ILE A 185 7.06 6.95 -9.87
C ILE A 185 5.69 6.72 -10.49
N PRO A 186 5.34 5.52 -10.96
CA PRO A 186 4.00 5.28 -11.50
C PRO A 186 2.90 5.48 -10.45
N ALA A 187 3.13 5.12 -9.17
CA ALA A 187 2.16 5.34 -8.10
C ALA A 187 1.84 6.84 -7.91
N LEU A 188 2.85 7.70 -7.91
CA LEU A 188 2.69 9.15 -7.82
C LEU A 188 2.04 9.73 -9.08
N CYS A 189 2.40 9.26 -10.27
CA CYS A 189 1.75 9.66 -11.52
C CYS A 189 0.24 9.35 -11.51
N MET A 190 -0.16 8.23 -10.92
CA MET A 190 -1.58 7.84 -10.80
C MET A 190 -2.35 8.69 -9.77
N LEU A 191 -1.68 9.30 -8.80
CA LEU A 191 -2.31 10.24 -7.86
C LEU A 191 -2.79 11.52 -8.53
N VAL A 192 -2.11 12.01 -9.56
CA VAL A 192 -2.46 13.27 -10.22
C VAL A 192 -3.90 13.24 -10.75
N PRO A 193 -4.31 12.27 -11.59
CA PRO A 193 -5.69 12.19 -12.07
C PRO A 193 -6.71 11.84 -10.98
N LEU A 194 -6.29 11.19 -9.87
CA LEU A 194 -7.16 10.87 -8.73
C LEU A 194 -7.33 12.05 -7.76
N ALA A 195 -6.48 13.08 -7.84
CA ALA A 195 -6.46 14.20 -6.89
C ALA A 195 -7.82 14.87 -6.65
N PRO A 196 -8.67 15.13 -7.67
CA PRO A 196 -9.99 15.76 -7.44
C PRO A 196 -10.89 14.94 -6.52
N LYS A 197 -10.82 13.61 -6.61
CA LYS A 197 -11.60 12.69 -5.78
C LYS A 197 -11.04 12.56 -4.37
N LEU A 198 -9.71 12.57 -4.24
CA LEU A 198 -9.00 12.44 -2.98
C LEU A 198 -9.09 13.68 -2.08
N ARG A 199 -9.38 14.84 -2.65
CA ARG A 199 -9.53 16.11 -1.91
C ARG A 199 -10.89 16.25 -1.20
N LYS A 200 -11.91 15.51 -1.63
CA LYS A 200 -13.24 15.58 -1.02
C LYS A 200 -13.22 14.83 0.32
N PRO A 201 -13.60 15.48 1.46
CA PRO A 201 -13.83 14.77 2.71
C PRO A 201 -15.04 13.83 2.54
N GLU A 202 -15.04 12.72 3.28
CA GLU A 202 -16.11 11.71 3.21
C GLU A 202 -17.40 12.20 3.89
N ILE A 203 -17.25 13.07 4.87
CA ILE A 203 -18.35 13.75 5.52
C ILE A 203 -18.64 15.03 4.72
N SER A 204 -19.50 14.95 3.71
CA SER A 204 -20.15 16.14 3.19
C SER A 204 -21.22 16.58 4.21
N ALA A 205 -21.32 17.89 4.42
CA ALA A 205 -22.16 18.56 5.41
C ALA A 205 -23.68 18.45 5.10
N ASP A 206 -24.20 17.23 4.90
CA ASP A 206 -25.61 16.95 4.67
C ASP A 206 -26.30 16.37 5.94
N THR A 207 -25.78 16.72 7.12
CA THR A 207 -26.48 16.52 8.40
C THR A 207 -26.34 17.80 9.22
N ALA A 208 -27.00 18.86 8.76
CA ALA A 208 -27.40 20.02 9.57
C ALA A 208 -28.89 20.22 9.44
#